data_8ccf6412cd6775210fb8684a0601166f
#
_entry.id   8ccf6412cd6775210fb8684a0601166f
#
_cell.length_a   1.000
_cell.length_b   1.000
_cell.length_c   1.000
_cell.angle_alpha   90.00
_cell.angle_beta   90.00
_cell.angle_gamma   90.00
#
_symmetry.space_group_name_H-M   'P 1'
#
loop_
_entity.id
_entity.type
_entity.pdbx_description
1 polymer ?
#
loop_
_entity_poly.entity_id
_entity_poly.type
_entity_poly.pdbx_seq_one_letter_code
_entity_poly.pdbx_strand_id
1 'polypeptide(L)'
;MTITNIDLNKENTIISIKTIKLHDSNRNTDAILKVTAPMDWNNAPVILFAHGFGSSLDGYGPLADFWARHGFVVIRPTFLDSRTVNLDSDDPRQPYIWKHRVQDMKLILDQLDTIEDYLPGDHYHLDRSKIATAGHSFGGQTAGNLLGLQVLDLNTQKREDLSDSRVKGGILIATAGEGGDNLTEFAKENFSFLNPSFSNMSKPALVIAGDQDHNPLTVQGPEWMMEPYHLSPGPKSLLTLYGAEHSLGGIAGYEVKETTDENPERVRLIQEVTWAYFRHLLDIEHDSWKQVQSSLANKDNAMGYIESKE
;
A
#
# COMPACT_ATOMS: atom_id res chain seq x y z
N MET A 1 -14.10 -12.56 18.77
CA MET A 1 -15.28 -11.77 18.36
C MET A 1 -15.01 -11.25 16.97
N THR A 2 -15.85 -11.55 16.01
CA THR A 2 -15.81 -10.90 14.69
C THR A 2 -16.20 -9.44 14.91
N ILE A 3 -15.29 -8.52 14.64
CA ILE A 3 -15.49 -7.07 14.86
C ILE A 3 -16.48 -6.52 13.85
N THR A 4 -16.63 -7.22 12.73
CA THR A 4 -17.53 -6.86 11.65
C THR A 4 -18.46 -8.03 11.37
N ASN A 5 -19.76 -7.82 11.37
CA ASN A 5 -20.75 -8.78 10.87
C ASN A 5 -20.76 -8.79 9.31
N ILE A 6 -19.58 -8.67 8.70
CA ILE A 6 -19.44 -8.67 7.24
C ILE A 6 -19.54 -10.12 6.77
N ASP A 7 -20.37 -10.38 5.78
CA ASP A 7 -20.48 -11.69 5.15
C ASP A 7 -19.24 -11.95 4.24
N LEU A 8 -18.19 -12.50 4.84
CA LEU A 8 -16.98 -12.95 4.18
C LEU A 8 -17.09 -14.41 3.70
N ASN A 9 -18.27 -15.00 3.74
CA ASN A 9 -18.46 -16.45 3.56
C ASN A 9 -18.20 -16.96 2.14
N LYS A 10 -18.05 -16.05 1.16
CA LYS A 10 -17.75 -16.46 -0.22
C LYS A 10 -16.29 -16.16 -0.56
N GLU A 11 -15.42 -17.12 -0.29
CA GLU A 11 -14.04 -17.07 -0.77
C GLU A 11 -13.94 -17.69 -2.18
N ASN A 12 -13.19 -17.02 -3.06
CA ASN A 12 -12.83 -17.57 -4.36
C ASN A 12 -11.56 -18.43 -4.27
N THR A 13 -11.47 -19.45 -5.08
CA THR A 13 -10.18 -20.08 -5.39
C THR A 13 -9.30 -19.02 -6.09
N ILE A 14 -8.04 -18.94 -5.71
CA ILE A 14 -7.12 -17.96 -6.28
C ILE A 14 -6.01 -18.64 -7.09
N ILE A 15 -5.50 -17.92 -8.07
CA ILE A 15 -4.29 -18.24 -8.80
C ILE A 15 -3.23 -17.16 -8.54
N SER A 16 -1.98 -17.58 -8.41
CA SER A 16 -0.84 -16.67 -8.35
C SER A 16 0.12 -16.95 -9.50
N ILE A 17 0.36 -15.94 -10.33
CA ILE A 17 1.31 -16.01 -11.43
C ILE A 17 2.50 -15.13 -11.07
N LYS A 18 3.67 -15.74 -11.02
CA LYS A 18 4.91 -15.11 -10.59
C LYS A 18 5.86 -14.95 -11.76
N THR A 19 6.70 -13.92 -11.66
CA THR A 19 7.77 -13.61 -12.61
C THR A 19 7.24 -13.10 -13.95
N ILE A 20 6.08 -12.42 -13.94
CA ILE A 20 5.65 -11.64 -15.09
C ILE A 20 6.64 -10.49 -15.28
N LYS A 21 7.11 -10.30 -16.50
CA LYS A 21 8.05 -9.24 -16.86
C LYS A 21 7.37 -8.22 -17.75
N LEU A 22 7.42 -6.97 -17.33
CA LEU A 22 7.01 -5.83 -18.14
C LEU A 22 8.24 -5.02 -18.54
N HIS A 23 8.50 -4.93 -19.83
CA HIS A 23 9.63 -4.17 -20.33
C HIS A 23 9.35 -2.68 -20.37
N ASP A 24 10.21 -1.89 -19.73
CA ASP A 24 10.23 -0.43 -19.85
C ASP A 24 11.27 0.00 -20.90
N SER A 25 10.78 0.34 -22.09
CA SER A 25 11.63 0.77 -23.19
C SER A 25 12.35 2.12 -22.93
N ASN A 26 11.80 2.96 -22.06
CA ASN A 26 12.39 4.26 -21.73
C ASN A 26 13.61 4.11 -20.81
N ARG A 27 13.56 3.17 -19.89
CA ARG A 27 14.63 2.90 -18.93
C ARG A 27 15.49 1.71 -19.32
N ASN A 28 15.08 0.95 -20.35
CA ASN A 28 15.69 -0.31 -20.81
C ASN A 28 15.85 -1.31 -19.63
N THR A 29 14.81 -1.48 -18.86
CA THR A 29 14.76 -2.38 -17.69
C THR A 29 13.42 -3.12 -17.65
N ASP A 30 13.38 -4.24 -16.92
CA ASP A 30 12.15 -5.00 -16.72
C ASP A 30 11.63 -4.78 -15.29
N ALA A 31 10.34 -4.48 -15.15
CA ALA A 31 9.63 -4.63 -13.89
C ALA A 31 9.17 -6.09 -13.74
N ILE A 32 9.46 -6.69 -12.60
CA ILE A 32 9.09 -8.08 -12.29
C ILE A 32 7.93 -8.08 -11.31
N LEU A 33 6.85 -8.79 -11.66
CA LEU A 33 5.60 -8.78 -10.92
C LEU A 33 5.16 -10.18 -10.49
N LYS A 34 4.33 -10.19 -9.43
CA LYS A 34 3.43 -11.29 -9.09
C LYS A 34 2.00 -10.78 -9.13
N VAL A 35 1.15 -11.52 -9.81
CA VAL A 35 -0.30 -11.26 -9.86
C VAL A 35 -1.01 -12.37 -9.11
N THR A 36 -1.87 -11.99 -8.17
CA THR A 36 -2.77 -12.92 -7.48
C THR A 36 -4.20 -12.53 -7.81
N ALA A 37 -4.96 -13.45 -8.35
CA ALA A 37 -6.31 -13.22 -8.88
C ALA A 37 -7.29 -14.31 -8.46
N PRO A 38 -8.59 -14.01 -8.33
CA PRO A 38 -9.63 -15.06 -8.25
C PRO A 38 -9.68 -15.86 -9.55
N MET A 39 -10.00 -17.16 -9.49
CA MET A 39 -10.04 -18.01 -10.68
C MET A 39 -11.30 -17.82 -11.53
N ASP A 40 -12.42 -17.43 -10.92
CA ASP A 40 -13.71 -17.28 -11.57
C ASP A 40 -14.20 -15.83 -11.46
N TRP A 41 -13.54 -14.92 -12.18
CA TRP A 41 -13.95 -13.53 -12.15
C TRP A 41 -13.91 -12.88 -13.53
N ASN A 42 -14.97 -12.17 -13.87
CA ASN A 42 -15.03 -11.33 -15.04
C ASN A 42 -15.09 -9.85 -14.58
N ASN A 43 -14.26 -9.00 -15.16
CA ASN A 43 -14.21 -7.57 -14.86
C ASN A 43 -13.80 -7.28 -13.40
N ALA A 44 -12.63 -7.80 -13.00
CA ALA A 44 -12.12 -7.70 -11.64
C ALA A 44 -11.49 -6.32 -11.34
N PRO A 45 -11.82 -5.69 -10.21
CA PRO A 45 -11.13 -4.50 -9.73
C PRO A 45 -9.66 -4.81 -9.38
N VAL A 46 -8.79 -3.80 -9.54
CA VAL A 46 -7.34 -3.95 -9.42
C VAL A 46 -6.81 -3.23 -8.19
N ILE A 47 -5.96 -3.92 -7.43
CA ILE A 47 -5.13 -3.35 -6.37
C ILE A 47 -3.67 -3.42 -6.78
N LEU A 48 -3.01 -2.26 -6.91
CA LEU A 48 -1.56 -2.17 -7.02
C LEU A 48 -0.96 -2.09 -5.62
N PHE A 49 -0.18 -3.09 -5.22
CA PHE A 49 0.42 -3.12 -3.90
C PHE A 49 1.93 -2.91 -3.93
N ALA A 50 2.41 -1.87 -3.22
CA ALA A 50 3.81 -1.55 -3.06
C ALA A 50 4.36 -2.09 -1.72
N HIS A 51 5.38 -2.95 -1.79
CA HIS A 51 6.05 -3.52 -0.61
C HIS A 51 6.90 -2.49 0.16
N GLY A 52 7.17 -2.75 1.45
CA GLY A 52 8.09 -1.98 2.29
C GLY A 52 9.54 -2.05 1.78
N PHE A 53 10.42 -1.19 2.33
CA PHE A 53 11.83 -1.15 1.95
C PHE A 53 12.50 -2.52 2.10
N GLY A 54 13.21 -2.95 1.09
CA GLY A 54 13.96 -4.21 1.08
C GLY A 54 13.12 -5.48 0.90
N SER A 55 11.79 -5.41 0.90
CA SER A 55 10.89 -6.55 0.65
C SER A 55 10.79 -6.87 -0.85
N SER A 56 9.85 -7.71 -1.27
CA SER A 56 9.70 -8.15 -2.66
C SER A 56 8.24 -8.46 -3.02
N LEU A 57 8.02 -8.90 -4.26
CA LEU A 57 6.73 -9.40 -4.75
C LEU A 57 6.21 -10.63 -3.97
N ASP A 58 7.05 -11.31 -3.19
CA ASP A 58 6.64 -12.49 -2.39
C ASP A 58 6.08 -12.12 -1.02
N GLY A 59 6.40 -10.92 -0.52
CA GLY A 59 5.86 -10.43 0.74
C GLY A 59 4.37 -10.10 0.68
N TYR A 60 3.80 -9.88 1.87
CA TYR A 60 2.41 -9.44 2.07
C TYR A 60 1.35 -10.43 1.57
N GLY A 61 1.70 -11.73 1.54
CA GLY A 61 0.75 -12.80 1.25
C GLY A 61 -0.54 -12.70 2.06
N PRO A 62 -0.50 -12.48 3.38
CA PRO A 62 -1.70 -12.38 4.21
C PRO A 62 -2.73 -11.37 3.69
N LEU A 63 -2.29 -10.21 3.19
CA LEU A 63 -3.18 -9.20 2.63
C LEU A 63 -3.59 -9.53 1.18
N ALA A 64 -2.60 -9.80 0.34
CA ALA A 64 -2.83 -9.98 -1.09
C ALA A 64 -3.71 -11.19 -1.42
N ASP A 65 -3.47 -12.31 -0.75
CA ASP A 65 -4.26 -13.53 -0.95
C ASP A 65 -5.69 -13.37 -0.40
N PHE A 66 -5.83 -12.65 0.73
CA PHE A 66 -7.14 -12.32 1.26
C PHE A 66 -7.95 -11.45 0.29
N TRP A 67 -7.38 -10.36 -0.23
CA TRP A 67 -8.07 -9.49 -1.19
C TRP A 67 -8.42 -10.24 -2.48
N ALA A 68 -7.52 -11.11 -2.94
CA ALA A 68 -7.80 -11.92 -4.14
C ALA A 68 -8.92 -12.93 -3.90
N ARG A 69 -8.94 -13.61 -2.74
CA ARG A 69 -10.07 -14.50 -2.37
C ARG A 69 -11.41 -13.77 -2.34
N HIS A 70 -11.37 -12.46 -2.08
CA HIS A 70 -12.56 -11.63 -1.96
C HIS A 70 -12.79 -10.71 -3.19
N GLY A 71 -12.26 -11.10 -4.35
CA GLY A 71 -12.70 -10.57 -5.64
C GLY A 71 -11.82 -9.49 -6.27
N PHE A 72 -10.59 -9.29 -5.80
CA PHE A 72 -9.66 -8.32 -6.38
C PHE A 72 -8.53 -9.02 -7.14
N VAL A 73 -8.04 -8.39 -8.19
CA VAL A 73 -6.73 -8.73 -8.76
C VAL A 73 -5.67 -7.89 -8.07
N VAL A 74 -4.70 -8.54 -7.45
CA VAL A 74 -3.63 -7.88 -6.71
C VAL A 74 -2.31 -8.01 -7.46
N ILE A 75 -1.72 -6.88 -7.84
CA ILE A 75 -0.47 -6.81 -8.59
C ILE A 75 0.64 -6.29 -7.67
N ARG A 76 1.70 -7.07 -7.51
CA ARG A 76 2.83 -6.78 -6.62
C ARG A 76 4.14 -6.78 -7.42
N PRO A 77 4.77 -5.63 -7.68
CA PRO A 77 6.11 -5.57 -8.24
C PRO A 77 7.18 -5.87 -7.21
N THR A 78 8.38 -6.23 -7.68
CA THR A 78 9.63 -6.12 -6.94
C THR A 78 10.37 -4.87 -7.39
N PHE A 79 10.69 -3.98 -6.45
CA PHE A 79 11.37 -2.72 -6.73
C PHE A 79 12.90 -2.82 -6.58
N LEU A 80 13.62 -1.81 -7.06
CA LEU A 80 15.08 -1.76 -7.05
C LEU A 80 15.72 -1.92 -5.68
N ASP A 81 15.09 -1.41 -4.62
CA ASP A 81 15.57 -1.52 -3.24
C ASP A 81 15.33 -2.89 -2.60
N SER A 82 14.67 -3.80 -3.29
CA SER A 82 14.48 -5.16 -2.79
C SER A 82 15.81 -5.86 -2.52
N ARG A 83 15.91 -6.53 -1.38
CA ARG A 83 17.06 -7.40 -1.05
C ARG A 83 17.28 -8.49 -2.09
N THR A 84 16.23 -8.87 -2.86
CA THR A 84 16.35 -9.87 -3.93
C THR A 84 16.95 -9.32 -5.22
N VAL A 85 16.95 -8.00 -5.41
CA VAL A 85 17.60 -7.31 -6.54
C VAL A 85 19.06 -7.10 -6.25
N ASN A 86 19.44 -6.91 -4.97
CA ASN A 86 20.81 -6.70 -4.52
C ASN A 86 21.52 -5.53 -5.26
N LEU A 87 20.84 -4.36 -5.26
CA LEU A 87 21.38 -3.15 -5.86
C LEU A 87 22.64 -2.69 -5.10
N ASP A 88 23.71 -2.41 -5.80
CA ASP A 88 24.95 -1.94 -5.19
C ASP A 88 24.74 -0.60 -4.46
N SER A 89 25.45 -0.42 -3.33
CA SER A 89 25.30 0.79 -2.49
C SER A 89 25.75 2.08 -3.18
N ASP A 90 26.62 1.99 -4.17
CA ASP A 90 27.14 3.09 -5.00
C ASP A 90 26.40 3.24 -6.34
N ASP A 91 25.33 2.47 -6.56
CA ASP A 91 24.52 2.59 -7.77
C ASP A 91 23.92 4.00 -7.88
N PRO A 92 24.09 4.70 -9.00
CA PRO A 92 23.58 6.08 -9.17
C PRO A 92 22.06 6.21 -9.08
N ARG A 93 21.33 5.09 -9.11
CA ARG A 93 19.87 5.07 -8.94
C ARG A 93 19.44 5.12 -7.47
N GLN A 94 20.34 4.87 -6.50
CA GLN A 94 20.02 4.84 -5.06
C GLN A 94 19.25 6.09 -4.58
N PRO A 95 19.67 7.33 -4.88
CA PRO A 95 18.95 8.52 -4.44
C PRO A 95 17.55 8.68 -5.06
N TYR A 96 17.28 7.96 -6.14
CA TYR A 96 16.03 8.05 -6.93
C TYR A 96 15.17 6.79 -6.85
N ILE A 97 15.46 5.85 -5.95
CA ILE A 97 14.68 4.61 -5.83
C ILE A 97 13.18 4.89 -5.61
N TRP A 98 12.84 5.94 -4.87
CA TRP A 98 11.45 6.36 -4.68
C TRP A 98 10.75 6.69 -6.00
N LYS A 99 11.45 7.34 -6.92
CA LYS A 99 10.92 7.71 -8.24
C LYS A 99 10.82 6.50 -9.17
N HIS A 100 11.83 5.62 -9.15
CA HIS A 100 11.78 4.36 -9.89
C HIS A 100 10.60 3.48 -9.46
N ARG A 101 10.28 3.40 -8.17
CA ARG A 101 9.11 2.70 -7.67
C ARG A 101 7.81 3.24 -8.28
N VAL A 102 7.64 4.55 -8.31
CA VAL A 102 6.46 5.19 -8.91
C VAL A 102 6.40 4.94 -10.42
N GLN A 103 7.54 4.99 -11.11
CA GLN A 103 7.62 4.67 -12.54
C GLN A 103 7.22 3.20 -12.81
N ASP A 104 7.64 2.26 -11.98
CA ASP A 104 7.24 0.85 -12.09
C ASP A 104 5.73 0.69 -11.88
N MET A 105 5.13 1.38 -10.92
CA MET A 105 3.68 1.36 -10.72
C MET A 105 2.93 1.93 -11.92
N LYS A 106 3.42 3.01 -12.54
CA LYS A 106 2.83 3.57 -13.77
C LYS A 106 3.00 2.65 -14.96
N LEU A 107 4.16 2.01 -15.11
CA LEU A 107 4.39 1.01 -16.15
C LEU A 107 3.38 -0.15 -16.07
N ILE A 108 3.07 -0.60 -14.86
CA ILE A 108 2.02 -1.62 -14.65
C ILE A 108 0.67 -1.12 -15.16
N LEU A 109 0.30 0.13 -14.83
CA LEU A 109 -0.94 0.73 -15.29
C LEU A 109 -0.99 0.91 -16.82
N ASP A 110 0.16 1.13 -17.45
CA ASP A 110 0.28 1.28 -18.91
C ASP A 110 0.20 -0.07 -19.64
N GLN A 111 0.52 -1.17 -18.97
CA GLN A 111 0.61 -2.50 -19.56
C GLN A 111 -0.37 -3.52 -18.93
N LEU A 112 -1.53 -3.06 -18.46
CA LEU A 112 -2.55 -3.96 -17.90
C LEU A 112 -3.05 -4.99 -18.92
N ASP A 113 -3.08 -4.66 -20.22
CA ASP A 113 -3.44 -5.61 -21.29
C ASP A 113 -2.44 -6.76 -21.34
N THR A 114 -1.15 -6.47 -21.29
CA THR A 114 -0.09 -7.49 -21.21
C THR A 114 -0.24 -8.38 -19.97
N ILE A 115 -0.65 -7.82 -18.85
CA ILE A 115 -0.88 -8.59 -17.61
C ILE A 115 -2.10 -9.50 -17.77
N GLU A 116 -3.17 -9.05 -18.41
CA GLU A 116 -4.35 -9.89 -18.71
C GLU A 116 -3.98 -11.13 -19.52
N ASP A 117 -3.07 -11.02 -20.48
CA ASP A 117 -2.61 -12.16 -21.30
C ASP A 117 -1.96 -13.30 -20.51
N TYR A 118 -1.47 -13.00 -19.29
CA TYR A 118 -0.95 -14.02 -18.38
C TYR A 118 -2.03 -14.70 -17.54
N LEU A 119 -3.22 -14.11 -17.41
CA LEU A 119 -4.30 -14.68 -16.61
C LEU A 119 -5.01 -15.79 -17.40
N PRO A 120 -5.40 -16.90 -16.74
CA PRO A 120 -5.96 -18.05 -17.47
C PRO A 120 -7.41 -17.81 -17.88
N GLY A 121 -7.67 -17.91 -19.17
CA GLY A 121 -9.02 -17.89 -19.76
C GLY A 121 -9.36 -16.63 -20.54
N ASP A 122 -10.11 -16.79 -21.63
CA ASP A 122 -10.47 -15.73 -22.59
C ASP A 122 -11.49 -14.70 -22.05
N HIS A 123 -11.91 -14.81 -20.80
CA HIS A 123 -12.93 -13.98 -20.14
C HIS A 123 -12.42 -13.21 -18.94
N TYR A 124 -11.13 -13.26 -18.69
CA TYR A 124 -10.50 -12.43 -17.65
C TYR A 124 -10.31 -11.01 -18.14
N HIS A 125 -11.07 -10.08 -17.57
CA HIS A 125 -10.91 -8.67 -17.85
C HIS A 125 -10.67 -7.92 -16.54
N LEU A 126 -9.65 -7.07 -16.54
CA LEU A 126 -9.38 -6.13 -15.45
C LEU A 126 -10.30 -4.92 -15.59
N ASP A 127 -11.01 -4.55 -14.53
CA ASP A 127 -11.80 -3.31 -14.52
C ASP A 127 -10.90 -2.08 -14.40
N ARG A 128 -10.52 -1.52 -15.52
CA ARG A 128 -9.66 -0.33 -15.62
C ARG A 128 -10.31 0.93 -15.04
N SER A 129 -11.61 0.90 -14.78
CA SER A 129 -12.31 1.98 -14.09
C SER A 129 -12.22 1.87 -12.56
N LYS A 130 -11.82 0.71 -12.04
CA LYS A 130 -11.78 0.35 -10.62
C LYS A 130 -10.37 -0.06 -10.19
N ILE A 131 -9.47 0.91 -10.15
CA ILE A 131 -8.07 0.72 -9.75
C ILE A 131 -7.81 1.47 -8.46
N ALA A 132 -7.30 0.75 -7.46
CA ALA A 132 -6.80 1.29 -6.20
C ALA A 132 -5.31 0.97 -6.01
N THR A 133 -4.66 1.70 -5.11
CA THR A 133 -3.29 1.42 -4.70
C THR A 133 -3.22 1.16 -3.19
N ALA A 134 -2.24 0.38 -2.75
CA ALA A 134 -1.90 0.24 -1.34
C ALA A 134 -0.41 0.02 -1.17
N GLY A 135 0.09 0.29 0.03
CA GLY A 135 1.47 -0.01 0.34
C GLY A 135 1.78 0.12 1.82
N HIS A 136 2.82 -0.57 2.24
CA HIS A 136 3.30 -0.57 3.62
C HIS A 136 4.63 0.17 3.72
N SER A 137 4.79 0.98 4.77
CA SER A 137 6.05 1.67 5.05
C SER A 137 6.49 2.53 3.84
N PHE A 138 7.67 2.31 3.29
CA PHE A 138 8.13 2.97 2.06
C PHE A 138 7.20 2.70 0.85
N GLY A 139 6.54 1.53 0.83
CA GLY A 139 5.50 1.25 -0.16
C GLY A 139 4.27 2.14 -0.01
N GLY A 140 3.94 2.56 1.21
CA GLY A 140 2.89 3.53 1.45
C GLY A 140 3.22 4.91 0.86
N GLN A 141 4.47 5.37 0.97
CA GLN A 141 4.93 6.57 0.25
C GLN A 141 4.80 6.39 -1.27
N THR A 142 5.18 5.22 -1.81
CA THR A 142 5.03 4.90 -3.24
C THR A 142 3.56 4.97 -3.68
N ALA A 143 2.65 4.35 -2.91
CA ALA A 143 1.22 4.43 -3.15
C ALA A 143 0.70 5.86 -3.04
N GLY A 144 1.15 6.60 -2.02
CA GLY A 144 0.80 8.00 -1.79
C GLY A 144 1.19 8.92 -2.96
N ASN A 145 2.32 8.66 -3.63
CA ASN A 145 2.71 9.43 -4.81
C ASN A 145 1.67 9.33 -5.94
N LEU A 146 1.05 8.16 -6.14
CA LEU A 146 -0.03 8.00 -7.12
C LEU A 146 -1.32 8.74 -6.70
N LEU A 147 -1.42 9.13 -5.43
CA LEU A 147 -2.56 9.86 -4.86
C LEU A 147 -2.32 11.38 -4.75
N GLY A 148 -1.11 11.85 -5.08
CA GLY A 148 -0.74 13.27 -5.02
C GLY A 148 0.22 13.64 -3.90
N LEU A 149 0.72 12.68 -3.10
CA LEU A 149 1.86 12.90 -2.25
C LEU A 149 3.06 13.31 -3.11
N GLN A 150 3.82 14.30 -2.68
CA GLN A 150 4.99 14.80 -3.39
C GLN A 150 6.24 14.65 -2.55
N VAL A 151 7.33 14.22 -3.16
CA VAL A 151 8.65 14.14 -2.52
C VAL A 151 9.52 15.29 -3.02
N LEU A 152 10.24 15.94 -2.11
CA LEU A 152 11.22 16.94 -2.49
C LEU A 152 12.45 16.26 -3.11
N ASP A 153 12.68 16.48 -4.39
CA ASP A 153 13.93 16.10 -5.04
C ASP A 153 15.03 17.08 -4.60
N LEU A 154 15.99 16.60 -3.83
CA LEU A 154 17.06 17.43 -3.26
C LEU A 154 18.03 17.97 -4.32
N ASN A 155 18.15 17.33 -5.48
CA ASN A 155 19.02 17.81 -6.54
C ASN A 155 18.39 18.95 -7.34
N THR A 156 17.09 18.84 -7.61
CA THR A 156 16.36 19.88 -8.37
C THR A 156 15.68 20.90 -7.47
N GLN A 157 15.59 20.65 -6.17
CA GLN A 157 14.84 21.45 -5.19
C GLN A 157 13.37 21.65 -5.57
N LYS A 158 12.80 20.68 -6.27
CA LYS A 158 11.40 20.71 -6.73
C LYS A 158 10.62 19.53 -6.17
N ARG A 159 9.34 19.77 -5.96
CA ARG A 159 8.34 18.73 -5.74
C ARG A 159 7.66 18.42 -7.08
N GLU A 160 7.57 17.14 -7.41
CA GLU A 160 6.96 16.68 -8.65
C GLU A 160 5.63 16.00 -8.35
N ASP A 161 4.60 16.33 -9.11
CA ASP A 161 3.33 15.61 -9.04
C ASP A 161 3.44 14.33 -9.89
N LEU A 162 3.46 13.20 -9.22
CA LEU A 162 3.49 11.87 -9.83
C LEU A 162 2.14 11.15 -9.71
N SER A 163 1.07 11.86 -9.38
CA SER A 163 -0.27 11.27 -9.31
C SER A 163 -0.69 10.64 -10.65
N ASP A 164 -1.60 9.67 -10.57
CA ASP A 164 -2.13 9.00 -11.75
C ASP A 164 -3.66 8.99 -11.71
N SER A 165 -4.30 9.58 -12.72
CA SER A 165 -5.76 9.76 -12.77
C SER A 165 -6.54 8.43 -12.83
N ARG A 166 -5.91 7.35 -13.26
CA ARG A 166 -6.51 6.00 -13.30
C ARG A 166 -6.74 5.44 -11.90
N VAL A 167 -5.91 5.81 -10.92
CA VAL A 167 -6.02 5.36 -9.52
C VAL A 167 -7.08 6.19 -8.81
N LYS A 168 -8.11 5.55 -8.26
CA LYS A 168 -9.25 6.22 -7.61
C LYS A 168 -8.93 6.70 -6.20
N GLY A 169 -8.08 5.99 -5.48
CA GLY A 169 -7.65 6.25 -4.12
C GLY A 169 -6.81 5.09 -3.60
N GLY A 170 -6.59 5.01 -2.29
CA GLY A 170 -5.74 3.92 -1.80
C GLY A 170 -5.65 3.77 -0.30
N ILE A 171 -4.72 2.90 0.12
CA ILE A 171 -4.44 2.61 1.53
C ILE A 171 -2.95 2.79 1.81
N LEU A 172 -2.64 3.62 2.81
CA LEU A 172 -1.29 3.86 3.28
C LEU A 172 -1.11 3.21 4.65
N ILE A 173 -0.28 2.18 4.73
CA ILE A 173 -0.11 1.35 5.91
C ILE A 173 1.24 1.67 6.55
N ALA A 174 1.27 2.12 7.80
CA ALA A 174 2.48 2.49 8.54
C ALA A 174 3.45 3.34 7.69
N THR A 175 2.91 4.38 7.06
CA THR A 175 3.62 5.22 6.09
C THR A 175 4.26 6.38 6.80
N ALA A 176 5.55 6.62 6.54
CA ALA A 176 6.31 7.72 7.11
C ALA A 176 5.65 9.09 6.90
N GLY A 177 5.70 9.90 7.94
CA GLY A 177 5.27 11.30 7.93
C GLY A 177 6.30 12.23 7.26
N GLU A 178 6.17 13.54 7.50
CA GLU A 178 7.07 14.55 6.95
C GLU A 178 8.51 14.37 7.43
N GLY A 179 9.45 14.72 6.57
CA GLY A 179 10.88 14.61 6.82
C GLY A 179 11.48 15.84 7.53
N GLY A 180 12.67 16.26 7.09
CA GLY A 180 13.38 17.41 7.65
C GLY A 180 13.81 17.17 9.09
N ASP A 181 13.42 18.09 10.00
CA ASP A 181 13.77 18.01 11.42
C ASP A 181 13.12 16.83 12.17
N ASN A 182 12.12 16.20 11.57
CA ASN A 182 11.49 15.02 12.13
C ASN A 182 12.33 13.73 11.96
N LEU A 183 13.36 13.76 11.10
CA LEU A 183 14.22 12.60 10.87
C LEU A 183 15.42 12.57 11.81
N THR A 184 15.84 11.36 12.15
CA THR A 184 17.17 11.16 12.79
C THR A 184 18.28 11.52 11.81
N GLU A 185 19.47 11.84 12.32
CA GLU A 185 20.64 12.15 11.47
C GLU A 185 20.95 11.00 10.50
N PHE A 186 20.86 9.76 10.98
CA PHE A 186 21.03 8.58 10.14
C PHE A 186 20.02 8.56 8.96
N ALA A 187 18.75 8.89 9.22
CA ALA A 187 17.73 8.91 8.18
C ALA A 187 17.95 10.05 7.18
N LYS A 188 18.36 11.22 7.63
CA LYS A 188 18.71 12.37 6.76
C LYS A 188 19.84 12.04 5.79
N GLU A 189 20.86 11.34 6.29
CA GLU A 189 22.04 10.98 5.49
C GLU A 189 21.77 9.86 4.49
N ASN A 190 20.95 8.86 4.87
CA ASN A 190 20.80 7.63 4.09
C ASN A 190 19.49 7.54 3.29
N PHE A 191 18.45 8.29 3.69
CA PHE A 191 17.11 8.22 3.11
C PHE A 191 16.57 9.61 2.76
N SER A 192 17.30 10.35 1.95
CA SER A 192 16.96 11.72 1.54
C SER A 192 15.56 11.88 0.92
N PHE A 193 14.99 10.80 0.42
CA PHE A 193 13.64 10.72 -0.13
C PHE A 193 12.54 10.60 0.94
N LEU A 194 12.87 10.41 2.21
CA LEU A 194 11.91 10.48 3.31
C LEU A 194 11.59 11.94 3.64
N ASN A 195 11.15 12.68 2.63
CA ASN A 195 10.76 14.08 2.76
C ASN A 195 9.45 14.35 1.98
N PRO A 196 8.38 13.58 2.31
CA PRO A 196 7.09 13.75 1.66
C PRO A 196 6.42 15.06 2.06
N SER A 197 5.50 15.52 1.22
CA SER A 197 4.49 16.51 1.53
C SER A 197 3.12 15.96 1.16
N PHE A 198 2.18 16.09 2.06
CA PHE A 198 0.83 15.56 1.90
C PHE A 198 -0.16 16.61 1.43
N SER A 199 0.23 17.88 1.34
CA SER A 199 -0.65 19.02 1.04
C SER A 199 -1.42 18.90 -0.28
N ASN A 200 -0.88 18.15 -1.25
CA ASN A 200 -1.50 17.90 -2.55
C ASN A 200 -2.11 16.49 -2.70
N MET A 201 -2.05 15.66 -1.65
CA MET A 201 -2.62 14.31 -1.66
C MET A 201 -4.14 14.38 -1.45
N SER A 202 -4.86 14.79 -2.47
CA SER A 202 -6.31 15.06 -2.41
C SER A 202 -7.20 13.84 -2.65
N LYS A 203 -6.69 12.77 -3.27
CA LYS A 203 -7.48 11.56 -3.51
C LYS A 203 -7.86 10.85 -2.21
N PRO A 204 -9.02 10.16 -2.17
CA PRO A 204 -9.44 9.40 -0.99
C PRO A 204 -8.38 8.40 -0.54
N ALA A 205 -8.11 8.34 0.77
CA ALA A 205 -7.20 7.34 1.32
C ALA A 205 -7.60 6.92 2.75
N LEU A 206 -7.34 5.62 3.02
CA LEU A 206 -7.32 5.09 4.38
C LEU A 206 -5.86 5.03 4.84
N VAL A 207 -5.55 5.69 5.93
CA VAL A 207 -4.26 5.59 6.64
C VAL A 207 -4.42 4.57 7.76
N ILE A 208 -3.46 3.67 7.91
CA ILE A 208 -3.42 2.68 9.00
C ILE A 208 -2.11 2.85 9.75
N ALA A 209 -2.18 3.07 11.06
CA ALA A 209 -1.02 3.27 11.92
C ALA A 209 -1.15 2.51 13.24
N GLY A 210 -0.03 2.03 13.76
CA GLY A 210 0.08 1.45 15.09
C GLY A 210 0.44 2.50 16.13
N ASP A 211 -0.13 2.44 17.33
CA ASP A 211 0.18 3.38 18.42
C ASP A 211 1.49 3.05 19.14
N GLN A 212 2.14 1.93 18.78
CA GLN A 212 3.45 1.51 19.28
C GLN A 212 4.51 1.46 18.16
N ASP A 213 4.26 2.06 17.01
CA ASP A 213 5.23 2.10 15.89
C ASP A 213 6.32 3.15 16.15
N HIS A 214 7.29 2.78 16.99
CA HIS A 214 8.48 3.58 17.29
C HIS A 214 9.54 3.39 16.20
N ASN A 215 9.39 4.10 15.09
CA ASN A 215 10.28 3.93 13.93
C ASN A 215 11.65 4.59 14.19
N PRO A 216 12.78 3.86 14.00
CA PRO A 216 14.12 4.39 14.27
C PRO A 216 14.59 5.49 13.29
N LEU A 217 13.83 5.76 12.24
CA LEU A 217 14.16 6.78 11.24
C LEU A 217 13.69 8.18 11.66
N THR A 218 12.84 8.29 12.68
CA THR A 218 12.28 9.56 13.15
C THR A 218 12.64 9.83 14.60
N VAL A 219 12.64 11.11 14.98
CA VAL A 219 12.72 11.59 16.38
C VAL A 219 11.32 11.75 16.99
N GLN A 220 10.29 11.58 16.18
CA GLN A 220 8.89 11.63 16.60
C GLN A 220 8.43 10.28 17.21
N GLY A 221 7.27 10.28 17.86
CA GLY A 221 6.59 9.07 18.29
C GLY A 221 5.78 8.38 17.18
N PRO A 222 4.90 7.43 17.55
CA PRO A 222 4.05 6.72 16.61
C PRO A 222 3.12 7.62 15.79
N GLU A 223 2.81 8.82 16.27
CA GLU A 223 2.03 9.84 15.57
C GLU A 223 2.62 10.24 14.21
N TRP A 224 3.91 10.04 14.01
CA TRP A 224 4.56 10.28 12.72
C TRP A 224 3.94 9.45 11.60
N MET A 225 3.51 8.22 11.89
CA MET A 225 2.81 7.37 10.93
C MET A 225 1.34 7.79 10.68
N MET A 226 0.81 8.73 11.48
CA MET A 226 -0.55 9.27 11.32
C MET A 226 -0.56 10.59 10.51
N GLU A 227 0.60 11.21 10.29
CA GLU A 227 0.73 12.46 9.54
C GLU A 227 0.15 12.40 8.11
N PRO A 228 0.21 11.28 7.35
CA PRO A 228 -0.47 11.18 6.07
C PRO A 228 -1.97 11.49 6.16
N TYR A 229 -2.63 11.16 7.28
CA TYR A 229 -4.00 11.55 7.54
C TYR A 229 -4.10 13.02 7.93
N HIS A 230 -3.34 13.47 8.92
CA HIS A 230 -3.50 14.80 9.51
C HIS A 230 -3.15 15.93 8.53
N LEU A 231 -2.09 15.76 7.72
CA LEU A 231 -1.50 16.79 6.87
C LEU A 231 -2.05 16.81 5.44
N SER A 232 -2.81 15.80 5.02
CA SER A 232 -3.44 15.81 3.70
C SER A 232 -4.84 16.42 3.73
N PRO A 233 -5.31 17.01 2.62
CA PRO A 233 -6.71 17.38 2.48
C PRO A 233 -7.61 16.14 2.47
N GLY A 234 -8.90 16.30 2.86
CA GLY A 234 -9.89 15.22 2.79
C GLY A 234 -10.21 14.77 1.37
N PRO A 235 -11.00 13.70 1.15
CA PRO A 235 -11.51 12.78 2.17
C PRO A 235 -10.45 11.76 2.61
N LYS A 236 -10.33 11.56 3.90
CA LYS A 236 -9.38 10.62 4.51
C LYS A 236 -9.99 9.91 5.71
N SER A 237 -9.55 8.68 5.93
CA SER A 237 -9.82 7.94 7.17
C SER A 237 -8.50 7.50 7.81
N LEU A 238 -8.47 7.42 9.13
CA LEU A 238 -7.36 6.91 9.91
C LEU A 238 -7.84 5.76 10.79
N LEU A 239 -7.26 4.58 10.61
CA LEU A 239 -7.36 3.46 11.54
C LEU A 239 -6.14 3.48 12.45
N THR A 240 -6.33 3.78 13.74
CA THR A 240 -5.32 3.64 14.78
C THR A 240 -5.47 2.27 15.43
N LEU A 241 -4.41 1.46 15.42
CA LEU A 241 -4.37 0.11 15.98
C LEU A 241 -3.61 0.12 17.30
N TYR A 242 -4.25 -0.37 18.37
CA TYR A 242 -3.67 -0.41 19.71
C TYR A 242 -2.66 -1.54 19.87
N GLY A 243 -1.53 -1.23 20.51
CA GLY A 243 -0.42 -2.17 20.74
C GLY A 243 0.24 -2.64 19.45
N ALA A 244 0.01 -1.96 18.34
CA ALA A 244 0.59 -2.34 17.06
C ALA A 244 1.91 -1.61 16.82
N GLU A 245 2.94 -2.37 16.47
CA GLU A 245 4.23 -1.88 16.00
C GLU A 245 4.25 -1.79 14.46
N HIS A 246 5.43 -1.59 13.87
CA HIS A 246 5.58 -1.34 12.43
C HIS A 246 5.05 -2.47 11.53
N SER A 247 5.15 -3.72 11.98
CA SER A 247 4.65 -4.90 11.25
C SER A 247 3.15 -5.15 11.40
N LEU A 248 2.45 -4.37 12.25
CA LEU A 248 1.01 -4.40 12.46
C LEU A 248 0.46 -5.81 12.72
N GLY A 249 1.19 -6.61 13.49
CA GLY A 249 0.83 -7.98 13.82
C GLY A 249 1.29 -9.04 12.83
N GLY A 250 2.06 -8.66 11.79
CA GLY A 250 2.64 -9.59 10.83
C GLY A 250 2.01 -9.58 9.43
N ILE A 251 1.55 -8.42 8.96
CA ILE A 251 0.95 -8.27 7.61
C ILE A 251 1.90 -8.65 6.46
N ALA A 252 3.21 -8.53 6.67
CA ALA A 252 4.21 -8.92 5.66
C ALA A 252 4.33 -10.44 5.47
N GLY A 253 3.82 -11.24 6.42
CA GLY A 253 3.89 -12.69 6.38
C GLY A 253 5.29 -13.23 6.70
N TYR A 254 5.57 -14.46 6.25
CA TYR A 254 6.80 -15.18 6.59
C TYR A 254 8.07 -14.64 5.91
N GLU A 255 7.95 -13.73 4.96
CA GLU A 255 9.11 -13.12 4.30
C GLU A 255 9.89 -12.21 5.26
N VAL A 256 9.21 -11.60 6.21
CA VAL A 256 9.80 -10.72 7.22
C VAL A 256 9.80 -11.42 8.57
N LYS A 257 10.97 -11.89 9.00
CA LYS A 257 11.15 -12.55 10.31
C LYS A 257 11.22 -11.58 11.52
N GLU A 258 11.00 -10.32 11.26
CA GLU A 258 11.26 -9.22 12.21
C GLU A 258 9.99 -8.72 12.90
N THR A 259 8.86 -9.46 12.78
CA THR A 259 7.63 -9.11 13.50
C THR A 259 7.84 -9.33 14.99
N THR A 260 7.72 -8.27 15.77
CA THR A 260 7.87 -8.26 17.22
C THR A 260 6.54 -8.22 17.97
N ASP A 261 5.46 -7.91 17.24
CA ASP A 261 4.09 -7.74 17.73
C ASP A 261 3.10 -8.73 17.10
N GLU A 262 3.53 -9.97 16.83
CA GLU A 262 2.71 -10.96 16.11
C GLU A 262 1.30 -11.09 16.71
N ASN A 263 0.28 -10.82 15.86
CA ASN A 263 -1.12 -10.81 16.28
C ASN A 263 -2.05 -11.15 15.09
N PRO A 264 -2.44 -12.43 14.95
CA PRO A 264 -3.32 -12.86 13.86
C PRO A 264 -4.70 -12.19 13.86
N GLU A 265 -5.23 -11.81 15.02
CA GLU A 265 -6.52 -11.11 15.10
C GLU A 265 -6.41 -9.67 14.55
N ARG A 266 -5.28 -9.01 14.80
CA ARG A 266 -5.00 -7.69 14.21
C ARG A 266 -4.83 -7.77 12.70
N VAL A 267 -4.11 -8.77 12.19
CA VAL A 267 -3.98 -9.02 10.75
C VAL A 267 -5.36 -9.22 10.12
N ARG A 268 -6.21 -10.03 10.75
CA ARG A 268 -7.59 -10.25 10.30
C ARG A 268 -8.42 -8.96 10.30
N LEU A 269 -8.32 -8.14 11.35
CA LEU A 269 -8.99 -6.84 11.38
C LEU A 269 -8.56 -5.96 10.21
N ILE A 270 -7.26 -5.88 9.92
CA ILE A 270 -6.72 -5.12 8.80
C ILE A 270 -7.26 -5.66 7.47
N GLN A 271 -7.33 -6.98 7.30
CA GLN A 271 -7.91 -7.62 6.12
C GLN A 271 -9.37 -7.19 5.90
N GLU A 272 -10.19 -7.29 6.93
CA GLU A 272 -11.61 -6.94 6.88
C GLU A 272 -11.83 -5.44 6.60
N VAL A 273 -11.12 -4.57 7.33
CA VAL A 273 -11.21 -3.10 7.18
C VAL A 273 -10.76 -2.65 5.79
N THR A 274 -9.63 -3.18 5.30
CA THR A 274 -9.09 -2.80 4.00
C THR A 274 -9.98 -3.28 2.85
N TRP A 275 -10.54 -4.48 2.97
CA TRP A 275 -11.50 -5.01 2.00
C TRP A 275 -12.78 -4.16 1.92
N ALA A 276 -13.35 -3.80 3.06
CA ALA A 276 -14.54 -2.96 3.11
C ALA A 276 -14.26 -1.56 2.52
N TYR A 277 -13.07 -1.00 2.83
CA TYR A 277 -12.65 0.28 2.28
C TYR A 277 -12.47 0.25 0.76
N PHE A 278 -11.82 -0.77 0.20
CA PHE A 278 -11.67 -0.91 -1.25
C PHE A 278 -13.01 -1.03 -1.97
N ARG A 279 -13.96 -1.77 -1.42
CA ARG A 279 -15.30 -1.90 -2.00
C ARG A 279 -16.03 -0.57 -2.02
N HIS A 280 -15.93 0.20 -0.95
CA HIS A 280 -16.47 1.55 -0.88
C HIS A 280 -15.77 2.50 -1.87
N LEU A 281 -14.44 2.54 -1.85
CA LEU A 281 -13.63 3.41 -2.69
C LEU A 281 -13.87 3.19 -4.19
N LEU A 282 -14.06 1.95 -4.60
CA LEU A 282 -14.22 1.55 -6.00
C LEU A 282 -15.69 1.44 -6.43
N ASP A 283 -16.60 1.96 -5.64
CA ASP A 283 -18.04 1.97 -5.94
C ASP A 283 -18.60 0.56 -6.25
N ILE A 284 -18.18 -0.42 -5.45
CA ILE A 284 -18.66 -1.80 -5.53
C ILE A 284 -19.78 -2.02 -4.53
N GLU A 285 -19.59 -1.56 -3.29
CA GLU A 285 -20.55 -1.68 -2.20
C GLU A 285 -20.13 -0.75 -1.05
N HIS A 286 -21.08 -0.11 -0.38
CA HIS A 286 -20.79 0.91 0.63
C HIS A 286 -21.16 0.53 2.06
N ASP A 287 -22.01 -0.47 2.26
CA ASP A 287 -22.56 -0.76 3.58
C ASP A 287 -21.54 -1.43 4.50
N SER A 288 -20.65 -2.26 3.95
CA SER A 288 -19.54 -2.86 4.71
C SER A 288 -18.62 -1.81 5.31
N TRP A 289 -18.31 -0.75 4.57
CA TRP A 289 -17.50 0.35 5.09
C TRP A 289 -18.20 1.12 6.20
N LYS A 290 -19.47 1.42 6.05
CA LYS A 290 -20.28 2.06 7.10
C LYS A 290 -20.34 1.20 8.37
N GLN A 291 -20.47 -0.12 8.22
CA GLN A 291 -20.46 -1.04 9.36
C GLN A 291 -19.11 -1.03 10.07
N VAL A 292 -17.99 -1.05 9.32
CA VAL A 292 -16.64 -0.92 9.86
C VAL A 292 -16.47 0.38 10.63
N GLN A 293 -16.84 1.52 10.02
CA GLN A 293 -16.77 2.82 10.68
C GLN A 293 -17.59 2.84 11.97
N SER A 294 -18.81 2.31 11.94
CA SER A 294 -19.68 2.27 13.13
C SER A 294 -19.11 1.37 14.23
N SER A 295 -18.55 0.22 13.88
CA SER A 295 -17.96 -0.75 14.83
C SER A 295 -16.69 -0.23 15.48
N LEU A 296 -15.92 0.59 14.77
CA LEU A 296 -14.63 1.14 15.20
C LEU A 296 -14.69 2.65 15.55
N ALA A 297 -15.89 3.23 15.63
CA ALA A 297 -16.05 4.64 16.02
C ALA A 297 -15.68 4.91 17.47
N ASN A 298 -15.79 3.90 18.35
CA ASN A 298 -15.53 4.04 19.77
C ASN A 298 -14.05 3.74 20.07
N LYS A 299 -13.35 4.69 20.69
CA LYS A 299 -11.96 4.54 21.16
C LYS A 299 -11.80 3.50 22.28
N ASP A 300 -12.88 3.09 22.93
CA ASP A 300 -12.86 2.01 23.91
C ASP A 300 -12.84 0.59 23.29
N ASN A 301 -12.83 0.49 21.96
CA ASN A 301 -12.65 -0.79 21.27
C ASN A 301 -11.27 -1.36 21.60
N ALA A 302 -11.21 -2.67 21.89
CA ALA A 302 -9.99 -3.33 22.33
C ALA A 302 -8.87 -3.37 21.27
N MET A 303 -9.18 -3.20 19.98
CA MET A 303 -8.23 -3.38 18.87
C MET A 303 -7.79 -2.05 18.23
N GLY A 304 -8.59 -1.00 18.35
CA GLY A 304 -8.32 0.29 17.72
C GLY A 304 -9.60 1.05 17.36
N TYR A 305 -9.44 2.16 16.67
CA TYR A 305 -10.57 3.01 16.26
C TYR A 305 -10.34 3.65 14.90
N ILE A 306 -11.45 4.06 14.26
CA ILE A 306 -11.43 4.81 12.99
C ILE A 306 -11.97 6.22 13.20
N GLU A 307 -11.25 7.19 12.67
CA GLU A 307 -11.74 8.54 12.48
C GLU A 307 -11.65 8.94 11.00
N SER A 308 -12.53 9.85 10.56
CA SER A 308 -12.60 10.27 9.15
C SER A 308 -12.79 11.77 9.04
N LYS A 309 -12.28 12.35 7.95
CA LYS A 309 -12.51 13.74 7.55
C LYS A 309 -12.92 13.80 6.08
N GLU A 310 -13.76 14.79 5.73
CA GLU A 310 -14.21 15.08 4.36
C GLU A 310 -13.27 16.04 3.65
#